data_d57889d5d8bc2c57fe863e5033668bc9
#
_entry.id   d57889d5d8bc2c57fe863e5033668bc9
#
_cell.length_a   1.000
_cell.length_b   1.000
_cell.length_c   1.000
_cell.angle_alpha   90.00
_cell.angle_beta   90.00
_cell.angle_gamma   90.00
#
_symmetry.space_group_name_H-M   'P 1'
#
loop_
_entity.id
_entity.type
_entity.pdbx_description
1 polymer ?
#
loop_
_entity_poly.entity_id
_entity_poly.type
_entity_poly.pdbx_seq_one_letter_code
_entity_poly.pdbx_strand_id
1 'polypeptide(L)'
;MQKVRTDPYSHPMRRLINALLAFFLPAFVCLTVRAVEELPSWAIKAFNEKLSARYEFVKKMEPSFFAGDFNGDCRSDVALLIQERTTGKVGIAILESGKNQFKILGAGKSFGNGGDDFSWMDVWSMRHSGKADQLYVGKREAASAVIYWDGSKYKWQQEGD
;
A
#
# COMPACT_ATOMS: atom_id res chain seq x y z
N MET A 1 -91.04 34.70 -4.37
CA MET A 1 -91.80 33.48 -4.23
C MET A 1 -90.89 32.27 -4.12
N GLN A 2 -90.84 31.79 -2.92
CA GLN A 2 -90.77 30.36 -2.53
C GLN A 2 -89.57 29.57 -3.19
N LYS A 3 -88.80 28.79 -2.41
CA LYS A 3 -89.04 28.12 -1.14
C LYS A 3 -87.69 27.49 -0.70
N VAL A 4 -87.46 27.65 0.54
CA VAL A 4 -86.46 26.95 1.39
C VAL A 4 -86.71 25.41 1.22
N ARG A 5 -85.60 24.67 1.24
CA ARG A 5 -85.55 23.41 1.98
C ARG A 5 -84.13 23.02 2.39
N THR A 6 -84.08 22.98 3.62
CA THR A 6 -83.18 22.45 4.60
C THR A 6 -82.93 20.95 4.44
N ASP A 7 -81.69 20.54 4.65
CA ASP A 7 -81.14 19.53 5.61
C ASP A 7 -81.35 18.06 5.35
N PRO A 8 -80.78 17.23 6.10
CA PRO A 8 -79.47 17.23 6.79
C PRO A 8 -78.81 15.83 6.74
N TYR A 9 -77.73 15.70 7.48
CA TYR A 9 -77.12 14.42 7.88
C TYR A 9 -76.37 13.65 6.82
N SER A 10 -75.12 13.26 6.99
CA SER A 10 -74.54 12.59 8.15
C SER A 10 -73.03 12.45 7.92
N HIS A 11 -72.35 12.68 8.96
CA HIS A 11 -70.95 12.15 9.07
C HIS A 11 -70.98 10.63 9.06
N PRO A 12 -69.94 10.01 8.45
CA PRO A 12 -69.22 9.09 9.27
C PRO A 12 -67.74 9.34 9.26
N MET A 13 -67.20 9.30 10.44
CA MET A 13 -65.79 9.13 10.76
C MET A 13 -65.10 8.14 9.82
N ARG A 14 -64.15 8.62 9.02
CA ARG A 14 -63.18 7.73 8.47
C ARG A 14 -61.92 7.77 9.30
N ARG A 15 -61.71 6.65 9.95
CA ARG A 15 -60.62 6.28 10.80
C ARG A 15 -59.29 6.59 10.08
N LEU A 16 -58.48 7.42 10.72
CA LEU A 16 -57.06 7.55 10.47
C LEU A 16 -56.38 6.20 10.71
N ILE A 17 -56.10 5.50 9.65
CA ILE A 17 -55.13 4.39 9.70
C ILE A 17 -53.77 5.01 9.41
N ASN A 18 -53.03 5.31 10.46
CA ASN A 18 -51.64 5.59 10.40
C ASN A 18 -50.88 4.30 10.03
N ALA A 19 -50.66 4.11 8.76
CA ALA A 19 -49.68 3.12 8.29
C ALA A 19 -48.28 3.69 8.53
N LEU A 20 -47.65 3.33 9.66
CA LEU A 20 -46.24 3.46 9.86
C LEU A 20 -45.53 2.54 8.87
N LEU A 21 -45.14 3.08 7.70
CA LEU A 21 -44.15 2.45 6.86
C LEU A 21 -42.79 2.61 7.54
N ALA A 22 -42.37 1.60 8.30
CA ALA A 22 -41.03 1.45 8.76
C ALA A 22 -40.13 1.21 7.53
N PHE A 23 -39.45 2.25 7.07
CA PHE A 23 -38.36 2.13 6.11
C PHE A 23 -37.20 1.36 6.77
N PHE A 24 -37.18 0.06 6.59
CA PHE A 24 -35.98 -0.73 6.80
C PHE A 24 -34.99 -0.37 5.69
N LEU A 25 -34.09 0.60 5.96
CA LEU A 25 -32.88 0.77 5.15
C LEU A 25 -31.98 -0.43 5.49
N PRO A 26 -31.68 -1.32 4.52
CA PRO A 26 -30.61 -2.27 4.74
C PRO A 26 -29.32 -1.46 4.86
N ALA A 27 -28.71 -1.48 6.04
CA ALA A 27 -27.37 -1.01 6.21
C ALA A 27 -26.46 -1.87 5.29
N PHE A 28 -26.13 -1.33 4.15
CA PHE A 28 -25.15 -1.91 3.24
C PHE A 28 -23.80 -1.79 3.93
N VAL A 29 -23.46 -2.81 4.72
CA VAL A 29 -22.12 -2.95 5.30
C VAL A 29 -21.21 -3.20 4.11
N CYS A 30 -20.63 -2.13 3.58
CA CYS A 30 -19.55 -2.21 2.61
C CYS A 30 -18.36 -2.86 3.32
N LEU A 31 -18.29 -4.19 3.29
CA LEU A 31 -17.09 -4.92 3.64
C LEU A 31 -16.01 -4.50 2.62
N THR A 32 -15.20 -3.54 3.02
CA THR A 32 -13.96 -3.25 2.30
C THR A 32 -13.06 -4.47 2.44
N VAL A 33 -13.17 -5.39 1.50
CA VAL A 33 -12.16 -6.42 1.30
C VAL A 33 -10.90 -5.63 0.91
N ARG A 34 -9.98 -5.47 1.85
CA ARG A 34 -8.63 -5.04 1.50
C ARG A 34 -8.09 -6.12 0.58
N ALA A 35 -7.94 -5.79 -0.69
CA ALA A 35 -7.20 -6.63 -1.61
C ALA A 35 -5.84 -6.86 -0.95
N VAL A 36 -5.50 -8.10 -0.67
CA VAL A 36 -4.14 -8.46 -0.28
C VAL A 36 -3.31 -8.13 -1.50
N GLU A 37 -2.45 -7.14 -1.38
CA GLU A 37 -1.57 -6.75 -2.46
C GLU A 37 -0.59 -7.91 -2.67
N GLU A 38 -0.75 -8.63 -3.78
CA GLU A 38 0.10 -9.76 -4.12
C GLU A 38 1.26 -9.29 -4.98
N LEU A 39 2.44 -9.83 -4.74
CA LEU A 39 3.61 -9.61 -5.58
C LEU A 39 3.27 -9.96 -7.04
N PRO A 40 3.60 -9.09 -8.00
CA PRO A 40 3.42 -9.37 -9.42
C PRO A 40 4.12 -10.68 -9.82
N SER A 41 3.48 -11.48 -10.66
CA SER A 41 4.00 -12.80 -11.06
C SER A 41 5.40 -12.75 -11.68
N TRP A 42 5.70 -11.68 -12.43
CA TRP A 42 7.03 -11.45 -12.98
C TRP A 42 8.09 -11.23 -11.89
N ALA A 43 7.74 -10.53 -10.80
CA ALA A 43 8.65 -10.28 -9.68
C ALA A 43 8.91 -11.56 -8.88
N ILE A 44 7.88 -12.37 -8.65
CA ILE A 44 8.02 -13.70 -8.05
C ILE A 44 8.98 -14.56 -8.89
N LYS A 45 8.77 -14.60 -10.20
CA LYS A 45 9.64 -15.34 -11.11
C LYS A 45 11.08 -14.85 -11.06
N ALA A 46 11.29 -13.53 -11.18
CA ALA A 46 12.62 -12.92 -11.14
C ALA A 46 13.33 -13.18 -9.81
N PHE A 47 12.63 -13.09 -8.69
CA PHE A 47 13.16 -13.40 -7.37
C PHE A 47 13.59 -14.86 -7.27
N ASN A 48 12.72 -15.78 -7.66
CA ASN A 48 12.98 -17.22 -7.57
C ASN A 48 14.17 -17.64 -8.43
N GLU A 49 14.29 -17.11 -9.63
CA GLU A 49 15.37 -17.47 -10.58
C GLU A 49 16.73 -16.87 -10.20
N LYS A 50 16.74 -15.69 -9.56
CA LYS A 50 18.00 -14.92 -9.41
C LYS A 50 18.44 -14.72 -7.98
N LEU A 51 17.51 -14.68 -7.03
CA LEU A 51 17.80 -14.26 -5.67
C LEU A 51 17.54 -15.36 -4.64
N SER A 52 16.62 -16.27 -4.88
CA SER A 52 16.15 -17.25 -3.89
C SER A 52 17.25 -18.20 -3.39
N ALA A 53 18.28 -18.44 -4.18
CA ALA A 53 19.42 -19.27 -3.75
C ALA A 53 20.21 -18.60 -2.60
N ARG A 54 20.27 -17.27 -2.57
CA ARG A 54 21.05 -16.52 -1.58
C ARG A 54 20.19 -15.77 -0.57
N TYR A 55 19.02 -15.33 -0.99
CA TYR A 55 18.14 -14.49 -0.21
C TYR A 55 16.77 -15.14 -0.01
N GLU A 56 16.10 -14.77 1.06
CA GLU A 56 14.69 -15.05 1.26
C GLU A 56 13.89 -13.75 1.35
N PHE A 57 12.66 -13.79 0.88
CA PHE A 57 11.70 -12.70 1.03
C PHE A 57 11.16 -12.71 2.46
N VAL A 58 11.27 -11.58 3.15
CA VAL A 58 10.81 -11.44 4.54
C VAL A 58 9.66 -10.44 4.64
N LYS A 59 8.55 -10.89 5.27
CA LYS A 59 7.36 -10.06 5.54
C LYS A 59 7.46 -9.46 6.94
N LYS A 60 8.51 -8.68 7.18
CA LYS A 60 8.76 -8.07 8.49
C LYS A 60 7.98 -6.78 8.70
N MET A 61 7.58 -6.12 7.63
CA MET A 61 6.94 -4.80 7.64
C MET A 61 5.72 -4.80 6.72
N GLU A 62 4.79 -3.90 7.01
CA GLU A 62 3.60 -3.66 6.17
C GLU A 62 3.64 -2.27 5.55
N PRO A 63 3.44 -2.17 4.23
CA PRO A 63 3.30 -3.29 3.28
C PRO A 63 4.62 -4.09 3.15
N SER A 64 4.54 -5.35 2.72
CA SER A 64 5.72 -6.22 2.60
C SER A 64 6.57 -5.94 1.36
N PHE A 65 6.03 -5.18 0.41
CA PHE A 65 6.72 -4.69 -0.78
C PHE A 65 6.07 -3.39 -1.27
N PHE A 66 6.75 -2.70 -2.16
CA PHE A 66 6.21 -1.57 -2.92
C PHE A 66 6.37 -1.83 -4.41
N ALA A 67 5.34 -1.46 -5.18
CA ALA A 67 5.41 -1.40 -6.64
C ALA A 67 5.43 0.07 -7.06
N GLY A 68 6.42 0.47 -7.88
CA GLY A 68 6.62 1.84 -8.31
C GLY A 68 7.74 1.95 -9.35
N ASP A 69 7.89 3.10 -9.95
CA ASP A 69 8.97 3.37 -10.91
C ASP A 69 10.21 3.89 -10.15
N PHE A 70 11.03 2.99 -9.64
CA PHE A 70 12.18 3.36 -8.80
C PHE A 70 13.40 3.83 -9.60
N ASN A 71 13.45 3.62 -10.91
CA ASN A 71 14.57 4.00 -11.77
C ASN A 71 14.23 5.05 -12.84
N GLY A 72 12.98 5.53 -12.89
CA GLY A 72 12.53 6.60 -13.78
C GLY A 72 12.38 6.18 -15.23
N ASP A 73 12.16 4.88 -15.52
CA ASP A 73 11.99 4.36 -16.88
C ASP A 73 10.53 4.18 -17.30
N CYS A 74 9.58 4.68 -16.48
CA CYS A 74 8.14 4.58 -16.67
C CYS A 74 7.60 3.15 -16.63
N ARG A 75 8.27 2.24 -15.94
CA ARG A 75 7.83 0.87 -15.70
C ARG A 75 7.70 0.61 -14.20
N SER A 76 6.75 -0.22 -13.84
CA SER A 76 6.58 -0.58 -12.43
C SER A 76 7.61 -1.62 -12.02
N ASP A 77 8.55 -1.20 -11.18
CA ASP A 77 9.52 -2.02 -10.47
C ASP A 77 8.92 -2.54 -9.15
N VAL A 78 9.64 -3.41 -8.45
CA VAL A 78 9.26 -3.91 -7.13
C VAL A 78 10.40 -3.79 -6.16
N ALA A 79 10.16 -3.10 -5.04
CA ALA A 79 11.05 -3.09 -3.88
C ALA A 79 10.49 -4.03 -2.80
N LEU A 80 11.30 -4.95 -2.31
CA LEU A 80 10.91 -5.92 -1.28
C LEU A 80 12.03 -6.14 -0.26
N LEU A 81 11.65 -6.46 0.98
CA LEU A 81 12.61 -6.81 2.02
C LEU A 81 13.12 -8.23 1.81
N ILE A 82 14.44 -8.36 1.94
CA ILE A 82 15.12 -9.63 1.81
C ILE A 82 16.04 -9.87 3.01
N GLN A 83 16.29 -11.14 3.29
CA GLN A 83 17.30 -11.57 4.26
C GLN A 83 18.30 -12.49 3.57
N GLU A 84 19.59 -12.24 3.79
CA GLU A 84 20.63 -13.15 3.33
C GLU A 84 20.63 -14.42 4.16
N ARG A 85 20.57 -15.57 3.51
CA ARG A 85 20.40 -16.87 4.19
C ARG A 85 21.58 -17.26 5.10
N THR A 86 22.79 -16.88 4.70
CA THR A 86 24.01 -17.27 5.43
C THR A 86 24.24 -16.41 6.66
N THR A 87 24.05 -15.10 6.53
CA THR A 87 24.41 -14.12 7.59
C THR A 87 23.21 -13.65 8.40
N GLY A 88 21.98 -13.86 7.89
CA GLY A 88 20.77 -13.32 8.47
C GLY A 88 20.59 -11.82 8.28
N LYS A 89 21.50 -11.14 7.56
CA LYS A 89 21.44 -9.70 7.34
C LYS A 89 20.27 -9.32 6.45
N VAL A 90 19.57 -8.27 6.82
CA VAL A 90 18.38 -7.76 6.13
C VAL A 90 18.76 -6.64 5.17
N GLY A 91 18.02 -6.49 4.09
CA GLY A 91 18.15 -5.40 3.13
C GLY A 91 16.95 -5.28 2.22
N ILE A 92 17.11 -4.49 1.17
CA ILE A 92 16.08 -4.26 0.17
C ILE A 92 16.58 -4.78 -1.17
N ALA A 93 15.76 -5.58 -1.86
CA ALA A 93 15.95 -5.89 -3.27
C ALA A 93 15.01 -5.01 -4.10
N ILE A 94 15.54 -4.32 -5.10
CA ILE A 94 14.75 -3.63 -6.11
C ILE A 94 14.86 -4.46 -7.39
N LEU A 95 13.72 -5.00 -7.83
CA LEU A 95 13.60 -5.78 -9.07
C LEU A 95 13.13 -4.83 -10.16
N GLU A 96 13.96 -4.61 -11.19
CA GLU A 96 13.66 -3.70 -12.30
C GLU A 96 12.91 -4.44 -13.40
N SER A 97 11.68 -3.99 -13.66
CA SER A 97 10.84 -4.61 -14.68
C SER A 97 11.40 -4.34 -16.08
N GLY A 98 11.26 -5.31 -16.98
CA GLY A 98 11.70 -5.18 -18.38
C GLY A 98 13.19 -5.25 -18.63
N LYS A 99 14.05 -5.05 -17.63
CA LYS A 99 15.52 -5.19 -17.76
C LYS A 99 16.03 -6.51 -17.24
N ASN A 100 15.18 -7.25 -16.54
CA ASN A 100 15.56 -8.49 -15.86
C ASN A 100 16.77 -8.29 -14.91
N GLN A 101 16.87 -7.11 -14.30
CA GLN A 101 17.94 -6.69 -13.42
C GLN A 101 17.40 -6.53 -11.98
N PHE A 102 18.31 -6.53 -11.04
CA PHE A 102 18.00 -6.25 -9.64
C PHE A 102 19.15 -5.49 -8.96
N LYS A 103 18.82 -4.76 -7.92
CA LYS A 103 19.77 -4.10 -7.03
C LYS A 103 19.55 -4.59 -5.60
N ILE A 104 20.62 -4.86 -4.90
CA ILE A 104 20.61 -5.24 -3.48
C ILE A 104 21.21 -4.09 -2.69
N LEU A 105 20.47 -3.62 -1.69
CA LEU A 105 20.82 -2.53 -0.79
C LEU A 105 20.77 -3.09 0.63
N GLY A 106 21.88 -3.12 1.34
CA GLY A 106 22.01 -3.90 2.59
C GLY A 106 22.15 -5.39 2.30
N ALA A 107 21.61 -6.24 3.18
CA ALA A 107 21.67 -7.71 3.08
C ALA A 107 23.07 -8.25 2.77
N GLY A 108 24.07 -7.77 3.53
CA GLY A 108 25.49 -8.11 3.37
C GLY A 108 26.25 -7.20 2.40
N LYS A 109 25.60 -6.22 1.77
CA LYS A 109 26.23 -5.20 0.93
C LYS A 109 26.06 -3.83 1.56
N SER A 110 27.16 -3.15 1.87
CA SER A 110 27.10 -1.80 2.44
C SER A 110 26.42 -0.83 1.48
N PHE A 111 25.46 -0.06 2.01
CA PHE A 111 24.71 0.94 1.23
C PHE A 111 24.43 2.20 2.08
N GLY A 112 25.11 3.28 1.72
CA GLY A 112 25.01 4.56 2.43
C GLY A 112 25.30 4.44 3.92
N ASN A 113 24.71 5.30 4.73
CA ASN A 113 24.80 5.25 6.18
C ASN A 113 23.95 4.12 6.81
N GLY A 114 23.11 3.46 6.01
CA GLY A 114 22.33 2.30 6.47
C GLY A 114 23.17 1.07 6.77
N GLY A 115 24.42 1.05 6.30
CA GLY A 115 25.32 -0.08 6.49
C GLY A 115 24.98 -1.26 5.56
N ASP A 116 25.38 -2.44 5.98
CA ASP A 116 25.16 -3.69 5.24
C ASP A 116 24.06 -4.57 5.83
N ASP A 117 23.40 -4.10 6.91
CA ASP A 117 22.29 -4.78 7.57
C ASP A 117 21.20 -3.78 7.95
N PHE A 118 20.05 -3.93 7.33
CA PHE A 118 18.87 -3.09 7.57
C PHE A 118 17.89 -3.69 8.59
N SER A 119 18.34 -4.62 9.43
CA SER A 119 17.54 -5.19 10.51
C SER A 119 17.07 -4.14 11.54
N TRP A 120 17.74 -3.01 11.60
CA TRP A 120 17.41 -1.86 12.44
C TRP A 120 16.14 -1.11 12.00
N MET A 121 15.72 -1.23 10.72
CA MET A 121 14.54 -0.55 10.20
C MET A 121 13.25 -1.05 10.86
N ASP A 122 12.37 -0.13 11.22
CA ASP A 122 10.99 -0.38 11.67
C ASP A 122 9.96 0.49 10.95
N VAL A 123 10.42 1.37 10.04
CA VAL A 123 9.58 2.20 9.17
C VAL A 123 10.11 2.13 7.75
N TRP A 124 9.21 1.93 6.81
CA TRP A 124 9.46 2.20 5.40
C TRP A 124 8.19 2.63 4.69
N SER A 125 8.33 3.44 3.66
CA SER A 125 7.22 3.90 2.82
C SER A 125 7.74 4.28 1.44
N MET A 126 6.82 4.41 0.49
CA MET A 126 7.13 4.93 -0.82
C MET A 126 6.72 6.39 -0.90
N ARG A 127 7.53 7.22 -1.55
CA ARG A 127 7.26 8.61 -1.85
C ARG A 127 7.34 8.84 -3.35
N HIS A 128 6.31 9.46 -3.93
CA HIS A 128 6.35 9.91 -5.32
C HIS A 128 7.12 11.21 -5.39
N SER A 129 8.20 11.26 -6.17
CA SER A 129 9.05 12.44 -6.31
C SER A 129 9.61 12.58 -7.72
N GLY A 130 9.05 13.53 -8.49
CA GLY A 130 9.53 13.82 -9.84
C GLY A 130 9.36 12.66 -10.82
N LYS A 131 10.49 12.21 -11.40
CA LYS A 131 10.49 11.17 -12.45
C LYS A 131 10.58 9.74 -11.92
N ALA A 132 11.00 9.56 -10.68
CA ALA A 132 11.18 8.25 -10.08
C ALA A 132 10.64 8.24 -8.66
N ASP A 133 10.09 7.10 -8.27
CA ASP A 133 9.65 6.87 -6.90
C ASP A 133 10.85 6.66 -5.97
N GLN A 134 10.66 6.98 -4.72
CA GLN A 134 11.69 6.91 -3.68
C GLN A 134 11.23 6.02 -2.53
N LEU A 135 12.16 5.36 -1.88
CA LEU A 135 11.89 4.62 -0.65
C LEU A 135 12.36 5.46 0.54
N TYR A 136 11.42 5.77 1.43
CA TYR A 136 11.75 6.26 2.76
C TYR A 136 11.97 5.09 3.69
N VAL A 137 13.08 5.10 4.42
CA VAL A 137 13.47 4.08 5.38
C VAL A 137 13.89 4.73 6.69
N GLY A 138 13.56 4.10 7.80
CA GLY A 138 13.88 4.70 9.09
C GLY A 138 13.75 3.78 10.27
N LYS A 139 14.20 4.30 11.40
CA LYS A 139 13.92 3.83 12.75
C LYS A 139 13.20 4.95 13.49
N ARG A 140 12.05 4.65 14.07
CA ARG A 140 11.25 5.64 14.80
C ARG A 140 12.10 6.32 15.86
N GLU A 141 11.95 7.65 15.95
CA GLU A 141 12.59 8.49 16.96
C GLU A 141 14.15 8.42 16.98
N ALA A 142 14.74 7.91 15.89
CA ALA A 142 16.19 7.81 15.80
C ALA A 142 16.74 8.41 14.50
N ALA A 143 16.54 7.75 13.37
CA ALA A 143 17.14 8.18 12.11
C ALA A 143 16.26 7.80 10.92
N SER A 144 16.34 8.60 9.86
CA SER A 144 15.63 8.29 8.62
C SER A 144 16.44 8.69 7.39
N ALA A 145 16.11 8.08 6.28
CA ALA A 145 16.74 8.37 5.00
C ALA A 145 15.80 8.11 3.84
N VAL A 146 16.16 8.68 2.70
CA VAL A 146 15.55 8.40 1.41
C VAL A 146 16.53 7.67 0.52
N ILE A 147 16.05 6.60 -0.10
CA ILE A 147 16.74 5.89 -1.16
C ILE A 147 16.12 6.33 -2.47
N TYR A 148 16.91 6.90 -3.35
CA TYR A 148 16.46 7.47 -4.61
C TYR A 148 17.39 7.12 -5.77
N TRP A 149 16.88 7.22 -6.99
CA TRP A 149 17.65 7.05 -8.23
C TRP A 149 18.22 8.39 -8.69
N ASP A 150 19.54 8.47 -8.90
CA ASP A 150 20.23 9.70 -9.34
C ASP A 150 20.32 9.84 -10.87
N GLY A 151 19.70 8.93 -11.62
CA GLY A 151 19.82 8.80 -13.07
C GLY A 151 20.77 7.69 -13.50
N SER A 152 21.60 7.15 -12.60
CA SER A 152 22.58 6.09 -12.89
C SER A 152 22.61 4.98 -11.85
N LYS A 153 22.36 5.32 -10.60
CA LYS A 153 22.38 4.38 -9.46
C LYS A 153 21.51 4.84 -8.31
N TYR A 154 21.18 3.93 -7.42
CA TYR A 154 20.51 4.26 -6.16
C TYR A 154 21.46 4.96 -5.21
N LYS A 155 20.97 5.95 -4.49
CA LYS A 155 21.67 6.77 -3.52
C LYS A 155 20.93 6.77 -2.19
N TRP A 156 21.68 7.02 -1.16
CA TRP A 156 21.20 7.25 0.19
C TRP A 156 21.29 8.73 0.53
N GLN A 157 20.20 9.30 1.02
CA GLN A 157 20.16 10.66 1.54
C GLN A 157 19.59 10.61 2.96
N GLN A 158 20.41 11.02 3.92
CA GLN A 158 19.97 11.12 5.32
C GLN A 158 18.92 12.23 5.46
N GLU A 159 17.82 11.93 6.17
CA GLU A 159 16.76 12.88 6.51
C GLU A 159 16.54 12.88 8.02
N GLY A 160 17.19 13.77 8.73
CA GLY A 160 17.05 13.93 10.17
C GLY A 160 17.79 12.88 11.01
N ASP A 161 18.16 13.31 12.17
CA ASP A 161 18.73 12.54 13.29
C ASP A 161 17.67 12.46 14.38
#